data_79dc9a7dfc769bd487d729f8c49bae4d
#
_entry.id   79dc9a7dfc769bd487d729f8c49bae4d
#
_cell.length_a   1.000
_cell.length_b   1.000
_cell.length_c   1.000
_cell.angle_alpha   90.00
_cell.angle_beta   90.00
_cell.angle_gamma   90.00
#
_symmetry.space_group_name_H-M   'P 1'
#
loop_
_entity.id
_entity.type
_entity.pdbx_description
1 polymer ?
#
loop_
_entity_poly.entity_id
_entity_poly.type
_entity_poly.pdbx_seq_one_letter_code
_entity_poly.pdbx_strand_id
1 'polypeptide(L)' 'MEQKHALTESEAALYIGMSRSYLRKDRCEGHRPATPGPPYIRVGTAIRYLVSDLDAWLNKHRVVPQRAA' A
#
# COMPACT_ATOMS: atom_id res chain seq x y z
N MET A 1 -21.39 10.84 -2.86
CA MET A 1 -20.38 9.99 -3.49
C MET A 1 -19.80 9.04 -2.47
N GLU A 2 -19.82 7.79 -2.79
CA GLU A 2 -19.37 6.79 -1.85
C GLU A 2 -17.88 6.60 -1.94
N GLN A 3 -17.26 6.46 -0.79
CA GLN A 3 -15.85 6.13 -0.72
C GLN A 3 -15.68 4.63 -0.73
N LYS A 4 -14.74 4.16 -1.51
CA LYS A 4 -14.43 2.75 -1.52
C LYS A 4 -13.55 2.43 -0.34
N HIS A 5 -13.85 1.33 0.33
CA HIS A 5 -13.01 0.86 1.40
C HIS A 5 -11.93 -0.09 0.89
N ALA A 6 -12.17 -0.70 -0.25
CA ALA A 6 -11.24 -1.62 -0.87
C ALA A 6 -10.92 -1.12 -2.27
N LEU A 7 -9.64 -1.03 -2.58
CA LEU A 7 -9.17 -0.45 -3.83
C LEU A 7 -8.52 -1.53 -4.69
N THR A 8 -8.64 -1.35 -6.00
CA THR A 8 -7.88 -2.19 -6.92
C THR A 8 -6.41 -1.81 -6.83
N GLU A 9 -5.57 -2.61 -7.46
CA GLU A 9 -4.13 -2.32 -7.48
C GLU A 9 -3.85 -0.94 -8.06
N SER A 10 -4.52 -0.60 -9.16
CA SER A 10 -4.32 0.71 -9.79
C SER A 10 -4.76 1.85 -8.87
N GLU A 11 -5.92 1.67 -8.25
CA GLU A 11 -6.43 2.69 -7.33
C GLU A 11 -5.54 2.84 -6.11
N ALA A 12 -5.07 1.71 -5.59
CA ALA A 12 -4.20 1.75 -4.42
C ALA A 12 -2.88 2.44 -4.74
N ALA A 13 -2.33 2.17 -5.92
CA ALA A 13 -1.08 2.82 -6.33
C ALA A 13 -1.24 4.33 -6.38
N LEU A 14 -2.34 4.79 -6.95
CA LEU A 14 -2.64 6.22 -6.98
C LEU A 14 -2.78 6.77 -5.57
N TYR A 15 -3.46 6.02 -4.73
CA TYR A 15 -3.73 6.46 -3.37
C TYR A 15 -2.44 6.71 -2.57
N ILE A 16 -1.49 5.80 -2.72
CA ILE A 16 -0.23 5.93 -1.97
C ILE A 16 0.86 6.65 -2.76
N GLY A 17 0.57 7.05 -3.99
CA GLY A 17 1.52 7.81 -4.80
C GLY A 17 2.68 6.99 -5.32
N MET A 18 2.47 5.69 -5.49
CA MET A 18 3.49 4.79 -6.00
C MET A 18 3.05 4.23 -7.34
N SER A 19 3.95 3.54 -8.01
CA SER A 19 3.58 2.91 -9.27
C SER A 19 2.83 1.61 -9.03
N ARG A 20 2.01 1.25 -9.99
CA ARG A 20 1.31 -0.02 -9.94
C ARG A 20 2.30 -1.18 -9.94
N SER A 21 3.40 -1.01 -10.66
CA SER A 21 4.45 -2.01 -10.73
C SER A 21 5.06 -2.28 -9.37
N TYR A 22 5.17 -1.26 -8.54
CA TYR A 22 5.71 -1.41 -7.20
C TYR A 22 4.86 -2.39 -6.38
N LEU A 23 3.55 -2.20 -6.40
CA LEU A 23 2.64 -3.06 -5.65
C LEU A 23 2.63 -4.47 -6.22
N ARG A 24 2.60 -4.57 -7.53
CA ARG A 24 2.56 -5.87 -8.18
C ARG A 24 3.83 -6.66 -7.90
N LYS A 25 4.96 -6.00 -7.97
CA LYS A 25 6.23 -6.64 -7.74
C LYS A 25 6.34 -7.15 -6.32
N ASP A 26 5.93 -6.31 -5.37
CA ASP A 26 5.95 -6.70 -3.98
C ASP A 26 5.10 -7.94 -3.74
N ARG A 27 3.92 -7.99 -4.34
CA ARG A 27 3.01 -9.09 -4.17
C ARG A 27 3.52 -10.36 -4.83
N CYS A 28 4.09 -10.23 -6.02
CA CYS A 28 4.51 -11.39 -6.80
C CYS A 28 5.84 -11.97 -6.36
N GLU A 29 6.74 -11.12 -5.91
CA GLU A 29 8.07 -11.56 -5.50
C GLU A 29 8.18 -11.85 -4.02
N GLY A 30 7.06 -11.74 -3.33
CA GLY A 30 7.07 -11.89 -1.91
C GLY A 30 7.53 -10.61 -1.24
N HIS A 31 7.82 -10.69 0.02
CA HIS A 31 8.19 -9.50 0.76
C HIS A 31 9.62 -9.09 0.49
N ARG A 32 9.85 -7.81 0.59
CA ARG A 32 11.19 -7.26 0.56
C ARG A 32 11.61 -7.04 1.99
N PRO A 33 12.80 -7.53 2.35
CA PRO A 33 13.24 -7.39 3.74
C PRO A 33 13.29 -5.95 4.20
N ALA A 34 13.72 -5.05 3.31
CA ALA A 34 13.91 -3.66 3.71
C ALA A 34 12.62 -2.87 3.70
N THR A 35 11.79 -3.08 2.69
CA THR A 35 10.59 -2.26 2.51
C THR A 35 9.44 -3.12 2.00
N PRO A 36 8.79 -3.86 2.88
CA PRO A 36 7.63 -4.62 2.46
C PRO A 36 6.49 -3.67 2.08
N GLY A 37 5.73 -4.09 1.07
CA GLY A 37 4.58 -3.30 0.65
C GLY A 37 3.41 -3.43 1.60
N PRO A 38 2.33 -2.74 1.32
CA PRO A 38 1.15 -2.79 2.18
C PRO A 38 0.44 -4.14 2.12
N PRO A 39 -0.31 -4.47 3.16
CA PRO A 39 -1.12 -5.68 3.15
C PRO A 39 -2.18 -5.61 2.06
N TYR A 40 -2.63 -6.76 1.63
CA TYR A 40 -3.68 -6.83 0.62
C TYR A 40 -4.59 -8.02 0.89
N ILE A 41 -5.72 -8.00 0.20
CA ILE A 41 -6.72 -9.04 0.32
C ILE A 41 -6.82 -9.77 -1.01
N ARG A 42 -6.89 -11.07 -0.96
CA ARG A 42 -7.11 -11.89 -2.16
C ARG A 42 -8.44 -12.60 -2.02
N VAL A 43 -9.32 -12.36 -2.99
CA VAL A 43 -10.59 -13.06 -3.07
C VAL A 43 -10.63 -13.73 -4.43
N GLY A 44 -10.40 -15.04 -4.45
CA GLY A 44 -10.24 -15.74 -5.71
C GLY A 44 -9.02 -15.22 -6.44
N THR A 45 -9.21 -14.64 -7.61
CA THR A 45 -8.12 -14.02 -8.37
C THR A 45 -8.09 -12.50 -8.22
N ALA A 46 -9.06 -11.96 -7.50
CA ALA A 46 -9.15 -10.51 -7.33
C ALA A 46 -8.27 -10.06 -6.18
N ILE A 47 -7.50 -9.01 -6.41
CA ILE A 47 -6.64 -8.40 -5.41
C ILE A 47 -7.22 -7.05 -5.03
N ARG A 48 -7.29 -6.79 -3.74
CA ARG A 48 -7.79 -5.52 -3.23
C ARG A 48 -6.94 -5.06 -2.08
N TYR A 49 -6.86 -3.74 -1.94
CA TYR A 49 -6.13 -3.12 -0.84
C TYR A 49 -7.11 -2.32 -0.02
N LEU A 50 -7.16 -2.57 1.27
CA LEU A 50 -8.04 -1.80 2.14
C LEU A 50 -7.45 -0.42 2.38
N VAL A 51 -8.29 0.60 2.33
CA VAL A 51 -7.84 1.97 2.57
C VAL A 51 -7.20 2.09 3.95
N SER A 52 -7.81 1.46 4.95
CA SER A 52 -7.28 1.53 6.31
C SER A 52 -5.89 0.91 6.40
N ASP A 53 -5.66 -0.17 5.66
CA ASP A 53 -4.35 -0.80 5.63
C ASP A 53 -3.32 0.08 4.94
N LEU A 54 -3.74 0.75 3.87
CA LEU A 54 -2.86 1.67 3.16
C LEU A 54 -2.47 2.84 4.03
N ASP A 55 -3.45 3.38 4.75
CA ASP A 55 -3.20 4.49 5.66
C ASP A 55 -2.21 4.08 6.76
N ALA A 56 -2.41 2.91 7.34
CA ALA A 56 -1.54 2.40 8.39
C ALA A 56 -0.12 2.18 7.84
N TRP A 57 -0.04 1.65 6.64
CA TRP A 57 1.26 1.41 6.01
C TRP A 57 1.99 2.73 5.75
N LEU A 58 1.27 3.73 5.25
CA LEU A 58 1.86 5.04 5.02
C LEU A 58 2.36 5.65 6.32
N ASN A 59 1.57 5.55 7.37
CA ASN A 59 1.96 6.08 8.66
C ASN A 59 3.20 5.38 9.21
N LYS A 60 3.27 4.09 8.99
CA LYS A 60 4.41 3.30 9.46
C LYS A 60 5.71 3.74 8.80
N HIS A 61 5.63 4.22 7.57
CA HIS A 61 6.81 4.64 6.83
C HIS A 61 7.05 6.14 6.92
N ARG A 62 6.28 6.80 7.74
CA ARG A 62 6.41 8.22 7.93
C ARG A 62 7.71 8.53 8.66
N VAL A 63 8.44 9.46 8.11
CA VAL A 63 9.69 9.90 8.72
C VAL A 63 9.51 11.33 9.21
N VAL A 64 9.69 11.53 10.49
CA VAL A 64 9.60 12.85 11.07
C VAL A 64 11.02 13.32 11.33
N PRO A 65 11.51 14.34 10.59
CA PRO A 65 12.86 14.82 10.78
C PRO A 65 13.03 15.30 12.20
N GLN A 66 14.10 14.86 12.83
CA GLN A 66 14.44 15.36 14.14
C GLN A 66 15.32 16.58 13.98
N ARG A 67 14.88 17.66 14.55
CA ARG A 67 15.66 18.85 14.49
C ARG A 67 16.28 19.08 15.84
N ALA A 68 17.58 19.26 15.80
CA ALA A 68 18.26 19.71 17.00
C ALA A 68 17.72 21.10 17.28
N ALA A 69 17.26 21.28 18.47
CA ALA A 69 16.69 22.58 18.84
C ALA A 69 17.76 23.65 18.90
#